data_538d2ae08491677a1b192251ee3613ad
#
_entry.id   538d2ae08491677a1b192251ee3613ad
#
_cell.length_a   1.000
_cell.length_b   1.000
_cell.length_c   1.000
_cell.angle_alpha   90.00
_cell.angle_beta   90.00
_cell.angle_gamma   90.00
#
_symmetry.space_group_name_H-M   'P 1'
#
loop_
_entity.id
_entity.type
_entity.pdbx_description
1 polymer ?
#
loop_
_entity_poly.entity_id
_entity_poly.type
_entity_poly.pdbx_seq_one_letter_code
_entity_poly.pdbx_strand_id
1 'polypeptide(L)'
;MWIPRDIESRLKRSAKTRPVIVLTGARQTGKTSTFRHLFPDYAFVSLDLPTEAEQAEKEPVRFLQRHPPPVIIDEVQYAPGLFRHLKVAVDAHRTRNGRFLLTGSQKFTLMKNVSESLAGRADIVELETLSFAEIREVLPNTGLETAVVRGGFPELYANPDIDSVTFYNSYLATYLERDVRALANVGSLRDFERFLRACALRSANLLNKADLARDVGIAPSTANQWLSTLEASGQAVLLEPWFSNRTKSIVKSPKLYLADTGLLCALLNIRSEAALRQSPAAGAVWETFVFAQLRDRERRAGRTGSLFFWRDRTREVDFVVDAGGRLELFEAKWTELPDTGDTVNLEFVRNVVGKSKVIGGTVVSRTPNSFPFSNGFRASSVSELVPDRERREPRSAPGAEV
;
A
#
# COMPACT_ATOMS: atom_id res chain seq x y z
N MET A 1 18.00 -8.58 -9.92
CA MET A 1 18.06 -7.16 -10.35
C MET A 1 17.45 -6.28 -9.26
N TRP A 2 18.03 -5.10 -8.94
CA TRP A 2 17.39 -4.13 -8.04
C TRP A 2 16.35 -3.33 -8.80
N ILE A 3 15.15 -3.15 -8.19
CA ILE A 3 14.10 -2.28 -8.70
C ILE A 3 14.04 -1.06 -7.80
N PRO A 4 14.41 0.14 -8.29
CA PRO A 4 14.39 1.37 -7.50
C PRO A 4 12.98 1.68 -6.99
N ARG A 5 12.90 2.13 -5.72
CA ARG A 5 11.62 2.44 -5.10
C ARG A 5 11.45 3.95 -4.96
N ASP A 6 10.30 4.43 -5.35
CA ASP A 6 9.98 5.87 -5.25
C ASP A 6 10.04 6.42 -3.81
N ILE A 7 9.85 5.54 -2.83
CA ILE A 7 9.93 5.89 -1.40
C ILE A 7 11.36 6.14 -0.89
N GLU A 8 12.41 5.79 -1.66
CA GLU A 8 13.81 5.85 -1.23
C GLU A 8 14.24 7.25 -0.75
N SER A 9 13.86 8.29 -1.51
CA SER A 9 14.17 9.68 -1.15
C SER A 9 13.55 10.07 0.20
N ARG A 10 12.33 9.61 0.49
CA ARG A 10 11.67 9.81 1.78
C ARG A 10 12.41 9.08 2.88
N LEU A 11 12.77 7.82 2.70
CA LEU A 11 13.51 7.03 3.70
C LEU A 11 14.85 7.67 4.04
N LYS A 12 15.61 8.16 3.03
CA LYS A 12 16.86 8.88 3.25
C LYS A 12 16.66 10.20 4.03
N ARG A 13 15.59 10.95 3.75
CA ARG A 13 15.26 12.17 4.52
C ARG A 13 14.86 11.82 5.96
N SER A 14 14.05 10.78 6.15
CA SER A 14 13.64 10.32 7.48
C SER A 14 14.84 9.91 8.33
N ALA A 15 15.82 9.22 7.75
CA ALA A 15 17.04 8.83 8.45
C ALA A 15 17.91 10.04 8.89
N LYS A 16 17.79 11.19 8.22
CA LYS A 16 18.45 12.44 8.62
C LYS A 16 17.71 13.19 9.73
N THR A 17 16.43 12.93 9.96
CA THR A 17 15.56 13.73 10.83
C THR A 17 14.96 12.97 12.01
N ARG A 18 15.02 11.65 12.00
CA ARG A 18 14.46 10.78 13.05
C ARG A 18 15.48 9.76 13.51
N PRO A 19 15.58 9.48 14.82
CA PRO A 19 16.47 8.44 15.34
C PRO A 19 16.07 7.01 14.95
N VAL A 20 14.77 6.77 14.72
CA VAL A 20 14.23 5.47 14.33
C VAL A 20 13.38 5.61 13.07
N ILE A 21 13.57 4.71 12.13
CA ILE A 21 12.70 4.56 10.97
C ILE A 21 12.08 3.16 11.00
N VAL A 22 10.76 3.09 10.88
CA VAL A 22 10.02 1.83 10.84
C VAL A 22 9.45 1.66 9.44
N LEU A 23 9.90 0.63 8.72
CA LEU A 23 9.39 0.26 7.40
C LEU A 23 8.47 -0.95 7.53
N THR A 24 7.17 -0.72 7.39
CA THR A 24 6.13 -1.75 7.43
C THR A 24 5.53 -1.97 6.04
N GLY A 25 4.69 -2.98 5.89
CA GLY A 25 4.01 -3.32 4.62
C GLY A 25 3.81 -4.83 4.50
N ALA A 26 3.05 -5.26 3.48
CA ALA A 26 2.80 -6.67 3.23
C ALA A 26 4.10 -7.48 3.08
N ARG A 27 4.01 -8.81 3.22
CA ARG A 27 5.14 -9.70 2.94
C ARG A 27 5.59 -9.56 1.50
N GLN A 28 6.87 -9.81 1.25
CA GLN A 28 7.49 -9.82 -0.10
C GLN A 28 7.41 -8.47 -0.86
N THR A 29 7.09 -7.35 -0.19
CA THR A 29 7.14 -6.01 -0.82
C THR A 29 8.56 -5.45 -0.94
N GLY A 30 9.58 -6.15 -0.39
CA GLY A 30 10.98 -5.74 -0.49
C GLY A 30 11.49 -4.85 0.64
N LYS A 31 10.86 -4.84 1.83
CA LYS A 31 11.25 -4.00 2.99
C LYS A 31 12.72 -4.15 3.36
N THR A 32 13.15 -5.37 3.66
CA THR A 32 14.53 -5.70 4.04
C THR A 32 15.52 -5.33 2.96
N SER A 33 15.20 -5.69 1.70
CA SER A 33 16.04 -5.39 0.53
C SER A 33 16.18 -3.88 0.33
N THR A 34 15.12 -3.10 0.55
CA THR A 34 15.15 -1.64 0.44
C THR A 34 16.08 -1.02 1.46
N PHE A 35 16.01 -1.40 2.73
CA PHE A 35 16.94 -0.86 3.73
C PHE A 35 18.38 -1.28 3.47
N ARG A 36 18.62 -2.55 3.15
CA ARG A 36 19.99 -3.03 2.85
C ARG A 36 20.60 -2.34 1.63
N HIS A 37 19.78 -2.03 0.62
CA HIS A 37 20.25 -1.30 -0.56
C HIS A 37 20.55 0.17 -0.24
N LEU A 38 19.69 0.84 0.53
CA LEU A 38 19.83 2.26 0.83
C LEU A 38 20.91 2.57 1.87
N PHE A 39 21.18 1.63 2.77
CA PHE A 39 22.08 1.78 3.92
C PHE A 39 23.03 0.57 4.00
N PRO A 40 23.91 0.37 2.99
CA PRO A 40 24.75 -0.81 2.90
C PRO A 40 25.79 -0.91 4.03
N ASP A 41 26.16 0.24 4.63
CA ASP A 41 27.15 0.32 5.70
C ASP A 41 26.55 0.06 7.10
N TYR A 42 25.23 -0.14 7.19
CA TYR A 42 24.58 -0.43 8.48
C TYR A 42 24.73 -1.92 8.82
N ALA A 43 25.00 -2.20 10.09
CA ALA A 43 24.91 -3.56 10.61
C ALA A 43 23.48 -4.11 10.36
N PHE A 44 23.38 -5.42 10.11
CA PHE A 44 22.12 -6.09 9.83
C PHE A 44 21.93 -7.30 10.74
N VAL A 45 20.75 -7.40 11.34
CA VAL A 45 20.31 -8.57 12.10
C VAL A 45 18.85 -8.87 11.79
N SER A 46 18.51 -10.16 11.57
CA SER A 46 17.13 -10.61 11.35
C SER A 46 16.63 -11.40 12.55
N LEU A 47 15.49 -11.00 13.08
CA LEU A 47 14.77 -11.70 14.13
C LEU A 47 13.88 -12.84 13.59
N ASP A 48 13.93 -13.15 12.29
CA ASP A 48 13.43 -14.42 11.75
C ASP A 48 14.23 -15.63 12.29
N LEU A 49 15.48 -15.40 12.75
CA LEU A 49 16.27 -16.41 13.44
C LEU A 49 15.81 -16.52 14.89
N PRO A 50 15.30 -17.69 15.33
CA PRO A 50 14.74 -17.85 16.69
C PRO A 50 15.74 -17.48 17.79
N THR A 51 17.02 -17.79 17.61
CA THR A 51 18.08 -17.45 18.58
C THR A 51 18.28 -15.94 18.74
N GLU A 52 18.21 -15.18 17.65
CA GLU A 52 18.31 -13.72 17.68
C GLU A 52 17.05 -13.10 18.30
N ALA A 53 15.85 -13.60 17.93
CA ALA A 53 14.59 -13.16 18.50
C ALA A 53 14.53 -13.42 20.01
N GLU A 54 14.93 -14.61 20.45
CA GLU A 54 14.96 -14.97 21.87
C GLU A 54 15.92 -14.09 22.67
N GLN A 55 17.13 -13.84 22.13
CA GLN A 55 18.08 -12.95 22.78
C GLN A 55 17.57 -11.50 22.81
N ALA A 56 16.99 -11.00 21.72
CA ALA A 56 16.41 -9.65 21.66
C ALA A 56 15.27 -9.47 22.68
N GLU A 57 14.47 -10.52 22.92
CA GLU A 57 13.35 -10.49 23.85
C GLU A 57 13.79 -10.65 25.32
N LYS A 58 14.67 -11.62 25.62
CA LYS A 58 15.06 -11.98 27.01
C LYS A 58 16.24 -11.15 27.52
N GLU A 59 17.19 -10.80 26.65
CA GLU A 59 18.42 -10.08 26.99
C GLU A 59 18.62 -8.81 26.13
N PRO A 60 17.65 -7.89 26.04
CA PRO A 60 17.67 -6.77 25.10
C PRO A 60 18.85 -5.83 25.25
N VAL A 61 19.38 -5.65 26.44
CA VAL A 61 20.57 -4.81 26.68
C VAL A 61 21.80 -5.45 26.03
N ARG A 62 22.01 -6.75 26.22
CA ARG A 62 23.11 -7.48 25.62
C ARG A 62 22.97 -7.57 24.09
N PHE A 63 21.75 -7.75 23.59
CA PHE A 63 21.45 -7.71 22.18
C PHE A 63 21.86 -6.38 21.54
N LEU A 64 21.49 -5.23 22.15
CA LEU A 64 21.84 -3.90 21.63
C LEU A 64 23.35 -3.58 21.78
N GLN A 65 24.05 -4.18 22.75
CA GLN A 65 25.50 -4.08 22.85
C GLN A 65 26.21 -4.85 21.72
N ARG A 66 25.68 -6.02 21.34
CA ARG A 66 26.18 -6.86 20.24
C ARG A 66 25.87 -6.25 18.88
N HIS A 67 24.75 -5.53 18.75
CA HIS A 67 24.30 -4.87 17.55
C HIS A 67 24.21 -3.34 17.75
N PRO A 68 25.36 -2.65 17.88
CA PRO A 68 25.37 -1.21 18.13
C PRO A 68 24.85 -0.45 16.90
N PRO A 69 24.15 0.69 17.10
CA PRO A 69 23.70 1.53 15.99
C PRO A 69 24.89 2.21 15.26
N PRO A 70 24.80 2.44 13.93
CA PRO A 70 23.59 2.27 13.11
C PRO A 70 23.33 0.81 12.73
N VAL A 71 22.07 0.37 12.88
CA VAL A 71 21.70 -1.03 12.65
C VAL A 71 20.30 -1.16 12.02
N ILE A 72 20.17 -2.14 11.12
CA ILE A 72 18.91 -2.61 10.55
C ILE A 72 18.49 -3.85 11.37
N ILE A 73 17.32 -3.78 12.02
CA ILE A 73 16.71 -4.89 12.76
C ILE A 73 15.47 -5.35 11.98
N ASP A 74 15.57 -6.50 11.37
CA ASP A 74 14.54 -7.05 10.49
C ASP A 74 13.55 -7.90 11.29
N GLU A 75 12.25 -7.85 10.92
CA GLU A 75 11.14 -8.56 11.54
C GLU A 75 11.04 -8.33 13.06
N VAL A 76 11.17 -7.07 13.49
CA VAL A 76 11.26 -6.64 14.89
C VAL A 76 10.04 -7.02 15.75
N GLN A 77 8.90 -7.38 15.14
CA GLN A 77 7.71 -7.84 15.87
C GLN A 77 7.92 -9.15 16.63
N TYR A 78 8.98 -9.93 16.34
CA TYR A 78 9.31 -11.14 17.06
C TYR A 78 9.98 -10.90 18.42
N ALA A 79 10.36 -9.65 18.74
CA ALA A 79 10.89 -9.27 20.04
C ALA A 79 10.19 -7.99 20.55
N PRO A 80 8.91 -8.06 20.98
CA PRO A 80 8.16 -6.88 21.44
C PRO A 80 8.79 -6.22 22.67
N GLY A 81 9.47 -6.95 23.55
CA GLY A 81 10.18 -6.42 24.70
C GLY A 81 11.33 -5.48 24.34
N LEU A 82 11.94 -5.65 23.16
CA LEU A 82 13.04 -4.83 22.68
C LEU A 82 12.64 -3.34 22.53
N PHE A 83 11.38 -3.03 22.22
CA PHE A 83 10.96 -1.64 21.94
C PHE A 83 11.17 -0.69 23.12
N ARG A 84 11.00 -1.16 24.37
CA ARG A 84 11.26 -0.35 25.56
C ARG A 84 12.74 -0.02 25.71
N HIS A 85 13.63 -0.95 25.35
CA HIS A 85 15.08 -0.75 25.38
C HIS A 85 15.56 0.12 24.23
N LEU A 86 14.98 0.01 23.04
CA LEU A 86 15.20 0.95 21.93
C LEU A 86 14.85 2.37 22.33
N LYS A 87 13.75 2.60 23.05
CA LYS A 87 13.39 3.90 23.62
C LYS A 87 14.49 4.48 24.48
N VAL A 88 14.99 3.70 25.45
CA VAL A 88 16.07 4.13 26.34
C VAL A 88 17.35 4.46 25.57
N ALA A 89 17.73 3.60 24.61
CA ALA A 89 18.89 3.79 23.77
C ALA A 89 18.78 5.06 22.90
N VAL A 90 17.59 5.37 22.39
CA VAL A 90 17.30 6.58 21.62
C VAL A 90 17.37 7.82 22.51
N ASP A 91 16.74 7.79 23.68
CA ASP A 91 16.69 8.93 24.59
C ASP A 91 18.08 9.31 25.15
N ALA A 92 18.99 8.36 25.31
CA ALA A 92 20.38 8.59 25.70
C ALA A 92 21.17 9.40 24.64
N HIS A 93 20.72 9.41 23.37
CA HIS A 93 21.40 10.11 22.26
C HIS A 93 20.37 10.72 21.29
N ARG A 94 19.43 11.50 21.81
CA ARG A 94 18.22 11.95 21.09
C ARG A 94 18.50 12.80 19.83
N THR A 95 19.65 13.44 19.77
CA THR A 95 20.08 14.27 18.63
C THR A 95 20.68 13.46 17.48
N ARG A 96 21.00 12.18 17.69
CA ARG A 96 21.56 11.31 16.65
C ARG A 96 20.43 10.61 15.89
N ASN A 97 20.28 10.97 14.62
CA ASN A 97 19.27 10.42 13.72
C ASN A 97 19.78 9.17 12.97
N GLY A 98 18.86 8.40 12.37
CA GLY A 98 19.18 7.23 11.54
C GLY A 98 19.82 6.08 12.29
N ARG A 99 19.61 5.98 13.60
CA ARG A 99 20.30 4.97 14.42
C ARG A 99 19.74 3.56 14.28
N PHE A 100 18.43 3.46 14.21
CA PHE A 100 17.73 2.18 14.16
C PHE A 100 16.77 2.17 12.97
N LEU A 101 16.97 1.23 12.05
CA LEU A 101 16.07 0.95 10.94
C LEU A 101 15.35 -0.37 11.24
N LEU A 102 14.06 -0.31 11.45
CA LEU A 102 13.25 -1.45 11.87
C LEU A 102 12.33 -1.87 10.73
N THR A 103 12.26 -3.18 10.43
CA THR A 103 11.24 -3.69 9.52
C THR A 103 10.26 -4.61 10.25
N GLY A 104 9.08 -4.76 9.68
CA GLY A 104 8.10 -5.72 10.14
C GLY A 104 6.92 -5.86 9.19
N SER A 105 6.45 -7.10 9.04
CA SER A 105 5.33 -7.45 8.16
C SER A 105 3.97 -7.46 8.87
N GLN A 106 3.94 -7.58 10.21
CA GLN A 106 2.73 -7.58 11.02
C GLN A 106 2.42 -6.18 11.54
N LYS A 107 1.78 -5.36 10.71
CA LYS A 107 1.52 -3.94 10.97
C LYS A 107 0.87 -3.68 12.33
N PHE A 108 -0.16 -4.45 12.72
CA PHE A 108 -0.89 -4.21 13.97
C PHE A 108 -0.01 -4.39 15.21
N THR A 109 0.68 -5.55 15.33
CA THR A 109 1.58 -5.84 16.44
C THR A 109 2.73 -4.83 16.51
N LEU A 110 3.32 -4.53 15.35
CA LEU A 110 4.39 -3.56 15.22
C LEU A 110 3.92 -2.16 15.66
N MET A 111 2.77 -1.70 15.17
CA MET A 111 2.24 -0.36 15.48
C MET A 111 1.87 -0.19 16.94
N LYS A 112 1.34 -1.23 17.60
CA LYS A 112 1.08 -1.19 19.03
C LYS A 112 2.37 -0.90 19.81
N ASN A 113 3.41 -1.68 19.58
CA ASN A 113 4.69 -1.53 20.26
C ASN A 113 5.39 -0.20 19.97
N VAL A 114 5.35 0.26 18.69
CA VAL A 114 5.89 1.56 18.28
C VAL A 114 5.14 2.71 18.96
N SER A 115 3.80 2.66 19.00
CA SER A 115 2.99 3.72 19.63
C SER A 115 3.25 3.82 21.13
N GLU A 116 3.41 2.69 21.82
CA GLU A 116 3.66 2.66 23.25
C GLU A 116 5.09 3.12 23.62
N SER A 117 6.08 2.80 22.81
CA SER A 117 7.49 3.00 23.17
C SER A 117 8.21 4.07 22.37
N LEU A 118 7.93 4.23 21.08
CA LEU A 118 8.68 5.10 20.16
C LEU A 118 7.90 6.31 19.66
N ALA A 119 6.77 6.65 20.30
CA ALA A 119 5.99 7.83 19.95
C ALA A 119 6.88 9.10 19.92
N GLY A 120 6.82 9.87 18.83
CA GLY A 120 7.63 11.07 18.61
C GLY A 120 9.12 10.82 18.30
N ARG A 121 9.58 9.56 18.29
CA ARG A 121 10.97 9.14 18.01
C ARG A 121 11.13 8.43 16.68
N ALA A 122 10.07 7.85 16.18
CA ALA A 122 10.07 7.09 14.93
C ALA A 122 9.34 7.83 13.81
N ASP A 123 9.84 7.70 12.56
CA ASP A 123 9.03 7.87 11.36
C ASP A 123 8.57 6.50 10.89
N ILE A 124 7.27 6.39 10.61
CA ILE A 124 6.64 5.17 10.16
C ILE A 124 6.34 5.30 8.68
N VAL A 125 6.92 4.41 7.89
CA VAL A 125 6.76 4.37 6.45
C VAL A 125 6.17 3.03 6.06
N GLU A 126 5.14 3.06 5.22
CA GLU A 126 4.54 1.83 4.69
C GLU A 126 5.00 1.64 3.25
N LEU A 127 5.55 0.46 2.95
CA LEU A 127 6.01 0.05 1.63
C LEU A 127 4.93 -0.80 0.95
N GLU A 128 4.40 -0.28 -0.16
CA GLU A 128 3.46 -1.00 -1.01
C GLU A 128 4.19 -1.97 -1.96
N THR A 129 3.43 -2.74 -2.72
CA THR A 129 3.93 -3.41 -3.93
C THR A 129 4.38 -2.35 -4.95
N LEU A 130 5.02 -2.74 -6.05
CA LEU A 130 5.52 -1.80 -7.05
C LEU A 130 4.37 -1.02 -7.69
N SER A 131 4.59 0.28 -7.88
CA SER A 131 3.74 1.10 -8.74
C SER A 131 4.02 0.80 -10.22
N PHE A 132 3.08 1.16 -11.10
CA PHE A 132 3.28 1.00 -12.55
C PHE A 132 4.47 1.82 -13.06
N ALA A 133 4.73 2.99 -12.46
CA ALA A 133 5.89 3.81 -12.78
C ALA A 133 7.20 3.12 -12.40
N GLU A 134 7.30 2.53 -11.21
CA GLU A 134 8.47 1.75 -10.77
C GLU A 134 8.73 0.54 -11.66
N ILE A 135 7.67 -0.16 -12.09
CA ILE A 135 7.79 -1.29 -13.03
C ILE A 135 8.35 -0.80 -14.36
N ARG A 136 7.81 0.27 -14.92
CA ARG A 136 8.24 0.80 -16.22
C ARG A 136 9.64 1.42 -16.21
N GLU A 137 10.12 1.89 -15.07
CA GLU A 137 11.49 2.40 -14.94
C GLU A 137 12.53 1.30 -15.27
N VAL A 138 12.26 0.05 -14.87
CA VAL A 138 13.19 -1.08 -15.12
C VAL A 138 12.81 -1.95 -16.30
N LEU A 139 11.52 -2.01 -16.63
CA LEU A 139 10.95 -2.77 -17.75
C LEU A 139 10.04 -1.87 -18.60
N PRO A 140 10.61 -0.95 -19.41
CA PRO A 140 9.85 0.09 -20.14
C PRO A 140 8.77 -0.44 -21.07
N ASN A 141 8.94 -1.66 -21.57
CA ASN A 141 8.01 -2.32 -22.50
C ASN A 141 6.88 -3.09 -21.81
N THR A 142 6.79 -3.04 -20.48
CA THR A 142 5.69 -3.71 -19.76
C THR A 142 4.35 -3.04 -20.11
N GLY A 143 3.45 -3.83 -20.70
CA GLY A 143 2.10 -3.39 -21.02
C GLY A 143 1.28 -3.09 -19.76
N LEU A 144 0.35 -2.14 -19.87
CA LEU A 144 -0.51 -1.76 -18.77
C LEU A 144 -1.34 -2.95 -18.24
N GLU A 145 -1.98 -3.69 -19.13
CA GLU A 145 -2.80 -4.84 -18.76
C GLU A 145 -1.97 -5.99 -18.20
N THR A 146 -0.74 -6.17 -18.70
CA THR A 146 0.23 -7.11 -18.13
C THR A 146 0.52 -6.74 -16.67
N ALA A 147 0.78 -5.47 -16.38
CA ALA A 147 1.03 -5.00 -15.03
C ALA A 147 -0.19 -5.19 -14.11
N VAL A 148 -1.41 -4.94 -14.60
CA VAL A 148 -2.65 -5.15 -13.86
C VAL A 148 -2.83 -6.62 -13.47
N VAL A 149 -2.62 -7.55 -14.42
CA VAL A 149 -2.81 -8.99 -14.18
C VAL A 149 -1.67 -9.58 -13.35
N ARG A 150 -0.43 -9.14 -13.62
CA ARG A 150 0.77 -9.63 -12.92
C ARG A 150 0.87 -9.09 -11.49
N GLY A 151 0.26 -7.91 -11.21
CA GLY A 151 0.35 -7.24 -9.90
C GLY A 151 1.70 -6.55 -9.71
N GLY A 152 1.96 -6.10 -8.47
CA GLY A 152 3.12 -5.28 -8.14
C GLY A 152 4.17 -5.95 -7.25
N PHE A 153 4.14 -7.27 -7.04
CA PHE A 153 5.17 -7.93 -6.23
C PHE A 153 6.54 -7.87 -6.90
N PRO A 154 7.59 -7.32 -6.22
CA PRO A 154 8.90 -7.11 -6.84
C PRO A 154 9.55 -8.35 -7.43
N GLU A 155 9.36 -9.50 -6.80
CA GLU A 155 9.95 -10.77 -7.24
C GLU A 155 9.52 -11.16 -8.66
N LEU A 156 8.26 -10.88 -9.01
CA LEU A 156 7.71 -11.14 -10.35
C LEU A 156 8.44 -10.36 -11.46
N TYR A 157 9.00 -9.19 -11.14
CA TYR A 157 9.71 -8.34 -12.09
C TYR A 157 11.23 -8.49 -12.01
N ALA A 158 11.75 -8.83 -10.83
CA ALA A 158 13.16 -9.14 -10.65
C ALA A 158 13.54 -10.45 -11.35
N ASN A 159 12.62 -11.40 -11.44
CA ASN A 159 12.73 -12.65 -12.15
C ASN A 159 11.51 -12.85 -13.08
N PRO A 160 11.60 -12.43 -14.35
CA PRO A 160 10.49 -12.49 -15.31
C PRO A 160 10.01 -13.92 -15.64
N ASP A 161 10.85 -14.93 -15.40
CA ASP A 161 10.53 -16.35 -15.68
C ASP A 161 9.54 -16.93 -14.67
N ILE A 162 9.30 -16.24 -13.55
CA ILE A 162 8.31 -16.67 -12.56
C ILE A 162 6.90 -16.56 -13.17
N ASP A 163 6.21 -17.70 -13.23
CA ASP A 163 4.79 -17.73 -13.54
C ASP A 163 3.97 -17.11 -12.40
N SER A 164 3.20 -16.05 -12.72
CA SER A 164 2.43 -15.31 -11.73
C SER A 164 1.34 -16.16 -11.07
N VAL A 165 0.75 -17.13 -11.77
CA VAL A 165 -0.27 -18.02 -11.21
C VAL A 165 0.35 -18.90 -10.12
N THR A 166 1.48 -19.52 -10.42
CA THR A 166 2.24 -20.34 -9.46
C THR A 166 2.70 -19.50 -8.27
N PHE A 167 3.18 -18.27 -8.51
CA PHE A 167 3.56 -17.33 -7.45
C PHE A 167 2.41 -17.05 -6.49
N TYR A 168 1.24 -16.62 -7.00
CA TYR A 168 0.11 -16.28 -6.14
C TYR A 168 -0.49 -17.49 -5.43
N ASN A 169 -0.51 -18.67 -6.05
CA ASN A 169 -0.93 -19.91 -5.37
C ASN A 169 -0.02 -20.21 -4.18
N SER A 170 1.31 -20.11 -4.37
CA SER A 170 2.29 -20.33 -3.30
C SER A 170 2.20 -19.23 -2.22
N TYR A 171 2.02 -17.97 -2.64
CA TYR A 171 1.85 -16.84 -1.73
C TYR A 171 0.62 -17.03 -0.83
N LEU A 172 -0.53 -17.37 -1.42
CA LEU A 172 -1.76 -17.63 -0.68
C LEU A 172 -1.60 -18.79 0.30
N ALA A 173 -1.01 -19.91 -0.12
CA ALA A 173 -0.80 -21.07 0.75
C ALA A 173 0.11 -20.72 1.95
N THR A 174 1.24 -20.04 1.70
CA THR A 174 2.19 -19.66 2.76
C THR A 174 1.66 -18.55 3.67
N TYR A 175 0.92 -17.59 3.12
CA TYR A 175 0.25 -16.53 3.88
C TYR A 175 -0.84 -17.11 4.79
N LEU A 176 -1.68 -18.02 4.28
CA LEU A 176 -2.72 -18.69 5.05
C LEU A 176 -2.13 -19.49 6.22
N GLU A 177 -1.07 -20.25 5.96
CA GLU A 177 -0.43 -21.08 6.98
C GLU A 177 0.23 -20.25 8.08
N ARG A 178 0.98 -19.21 7.75
CA ARG A 178 1.82 -18.50 8.72
C ARG A 178 1.10 -17.33 9.39
N ASP A 179 0.55 -16.43 8.59
CA ASP A 179 0.05 -15.15 9.15
C ASP A 179 -1.39 -15.26 9.65
N VAL A 180 -2.23 -15.97 8.93
CA VAL A 180 -3.64 -16.11 9.30
C VAL A 180 -3.80 -16.96 10.56
N ARG A 181 -3.10 -18.09 10.67
CA ARG A 181 -3.11 -18.90 11.88
C ARG A 181 -2.59 -18.13 13.10
N ALA A 182 -1.52 -17.34 12.91
CA ALA A 182 -0.92 -16.59 14.01
C ALA A 182 -1.79 -15.42 14.49
N LEU A 183 -2.54 -14.77 13.58
CA LEU A 183 -3.27 -13.54 13.89
C LEU A 183 -4.76 -13.75 14.20
N ALA A 184 -5.39 -14.77 13.62
CA ALA A 184 -6.85 -14.87 13.58
C ALA A 184 -7.44 -16.12 14.29
N ASN A 185 -6.63 -17.01 14.88
CA ASN A 185 -7.13 -18.26 15.46
C ASN A 185 -8.09 -19.01 14.52
N VAL A 186 -7.75 -19.09 13.21
CA VAL A 186 -8.61 -19.66 12.19
C VAL A 186 -8.72 -21.15 12.36
N GLY A 187 -9.91 -21.62 12.75
CA GLY A 187 -10.20 -23.07 12.88
C GLY A 187 -10.27 -23.79 11.54
N SER A 188 -10.63 -23.09 10.45
CA SER A 188 -10.76 -23.63 9.11
C SER A 188 -10.07 -22.74 8.07
N LEU A 189 -8.93 -23.17 7.54
CA LEU A 189 -8.23 -22.48 6.44
C LEU A 189 -9.07 -22.44 5.17
N ARG A 190 -9.90 -23.47 4.92
CA ARG A 190 -10.80 -23.54 3.80
C ARG A 190 -11.83 -22.41 3.82
N ASP A 191 -12.41 -22.13 4.98
CA ASP A 191 -13.39 -21.05 5.13
C ASP A 191 -12.74 -19.69 5.01
N PHE A 192 -11.49 -19.54 5.47
CA PHE A 192 -10.73 -18.30 5.27
C PHE A 192 -10.38 -18.09 3.79
N GLU A 193 -10.04 -19.14 3.03
CA GLU A 193 -9.84 -19.03 1.57
C GLU A 193 -11.12 -18.60 0.87
N ARG A 194 -12.28 -19.16 1.25
CA ARG A 194 -13.59 -18.72 0.74
C ARG A 194 -13.87 -17.27 1.08
N PHE A 195 -13.50 -16.85 2.30
CA PHE A 195 -13.63 -15.46 2.72
C PHE A 195 -12.75 -14.52 1.87
N LEU A 196 -11.50 -14.89 1.59
CA LEU A 196 -10.63 -14.13 0.70
C LEU A 196 -11.21 -13.97 -0.71
N ARG A 197 -11.73 -15.06 -1.27
CA ARG A 197 -12.42 -15.03 -2.58
C ARG A 197 -13.66 -14.15 -2.56
N ALA A 198 -14.43 -14.19 -1.47
CA ALA A 198 -15.60 -13.33 -1.28
C ALA A 198 -15.21 -11.85 -1.13
N CYS A 199 -14.08 -11.54 -0.51
CA CYS A 199 -13.49 -10.19 -0.47
C CYS A 199 -13.04 -9.74 -1.88
N ALA A 200 -12.40 -10.63 -2.66
CA ALA A 200 -11.97 -10.33 -4.02
C ALA A 200 -13.16 -9.96 -4.93
N LEU A 201 -14.26 -10.70 -4.86
CA LEU A 201 -15.51 -10.40 -5.58
C LEU A 201 -16.15 -9.05 -5.18
N ARG A 202 -15.74 -8.49 -4.04
CA ARG A 202 -16.22 -7.21 -3.50
C ARG A 202 -15.19 -6.08 -3.56
N SER A 203 -14.04 -6.32 -4.18
CA SER A 203 -13.06 -5.26 -4.38
C SER A 203 -13.68 -4.13 -5.19
N ALA A 204 -13.36 -2.88 -4.83
CA ALA A 204 -13.96 -1.66 -5.38
C ALA A 204 -15.47 -1.46 -5.08
N ASN A 205 -16.04 -2.19 -4.14
CA ASN A 205 -17.45 -2.07 -3.77
C ASN A 205 -17.61 -1.69 -2.29
N LEU A 206 -18.78 -1.10 -1.97
CA LEU A 206 -19.17 -0.86 -0.59
C LEU A 206 -19.23 -2.16 0.19
N LEU A 207 -18.57 -2.17 1.33
CA LEU A 207 -18.50 -3.35 2.18
C LEU A 207 -19.75 -3.48 3.04
N ASN A 208 -20.54 -4.52 2.78
CA ASN A 208 -21.54 -5.01 3.72
C ASN A 208 -20.99 -6.26 4.44
N LYS A 209 -20.57 -6.07 5.69
CA LYS A 209 -19.96 -7.13 6.49
C LYS A 209 -20.91 -8.28 6.81
N ALA A 210 -22.21 -8.02 6.94
CA ALA A 210 -23.23 -9.05 7.20
C ALA A 210 -23.43 -9.92 5.97
N ASP A 211 -23.51 -9.33 4.78
CA ASP A 211 -23.63 -10.08 3.52
C ASP A 211 -22.38 -10.91 3.25
N LEU A 212 -21.17 -10.34 3.51
CA LEU A 212 -19.92 -11.07 3.40
C LEU A 212 -19.88 -12.31 4.30
N ALA A 213 -20.29 -12.15 5.58
CA ALA A 213 -20.34 -13.26 6.54
C ALA A 213 -21.34 -14.35 6.10
N ARG A 214 -22.53 -13.95 5.63
CA ARG A 214 -23.59 -14.86 5.15
C ARG A 214 -23.12 -15.67 3.94
N ASP A 215 -22.49 -15.03 2.95
CA ASP A 215 -22.08 -15.68 1.71
C ASP A 215 -20.94 -16.71 1.93
N VAL A 216 -20.14 -16.50 2.95
CA VAL A 216 -19.07 -17.44 3.36
C VAL A 216 -19.60 -18.54 4.29
N GLY A 217 -20.70 -18.28 4.99
CA GLY A 217 -21.27 -19.21 5.99
C GLY A 217 -20.57 -19.12 7.36
N ILE A 218 -20.12 -17.92 7.75
CA ILE A 218 -19.42 -17.69 9.02
C ILE A 218 -20.17 -16.67 9.89
N ALA A 219 -19.84 -16.62 11.18
CA ALA A 219 -20.41 -15.62 12.06
C ALA A 219 -19.93 -14.20 11.71
N PRO A 220 -20.77 -13.15 11.86
CA PRO A 220 -20.36 -11.76 11.60
C PRO A 220 -19.14 -11.31 12.43
N SER A 221 -18.99 -11.79 13.65
CA SER A 221 -17.80 -11.54 14.49
C SER A 221 -16.53 -12.12 13.88
N THR A 222 -16.61 -13.33 13.32
CA THR A 222 -15.51 -13.99 12.61
C THR A 222 -15.13 -13.20 11.34
N ALA A 223 -16.11 -12.77 10.54
CA ALA A 223 -15.86 -11.94 9.36
C ALA A 223 -15.17 -10.62 9.72
N ASN A 224 -15.59 -9.94 10.81
CA ASN A 224 -14.92 -8.74 11.30
C ASN A 224 -13.47 -8.99 11.72
N GLN A 225 -13.22 -10.08 12.45
CA GLN A 225 -11.86 -10.46 12.87
C GLN A 225 -10.97 -10.76 11.67
N TRP A 226 -11.46 -11.53 10.72
CA TRP A 226 -10.72 -11.88 9.51
C TRP A 226 -10.44 -10.67 8.61
N LEU A 227 -11.42 -9.75 8.49
CA LEU A 227 -11.23 -8.50 7.77
C LEU A 227 -10.12 -7.65 8.42
N SER A 228 -10.15 -7.51 9.76
CA SER A 228 -9.09 -6.81 10.49
C SER A 228 -7.72 -7.48 10.32
N THR A 229 -7.68 -8.81 10.17
CA THR A 229 -6.45 -9.55 9.87
C THR A 229 -5.92 -9.21 8.47
N LEU A 230 -6.81 -9.13 7.45
CA LEU A 230 -6.42 -8.71 6.10
C LEU A 230 -5.89 -7.27 6.06
N GLU A 231 -6.51 -6.36 6.81
CA GLU A 231 -6.03 -4.98 6.91
C GLU A 231 -4.68 -4.92 7.64
N ALA A 232 -4.54 -5.63 8.76
CA ALA A 232 -3.33 -5.66 9.57
C ALA A 232 -2.13 -6.25 8.83
N SER A 233 -2.37 -7.23 7.93
CA SER A 233 -1.34 -7.84 7.09
C SER A 233 -1.10 -7.09 5.77
N GLY A 234 -1.84 -6.01 5.51
CA GLY A 234 -1.71 -5.20 4.30
C GLY A 234 -2.27 -5.87 3.03
N GLN A 235 -3.15 -6.87 3.16
CA GLN A 235 -3.77 -7.54 2.03
C GLN A 235 -5.05 -6.85 1.54
N ALA A 236 -5.73 -6.15 2.44
CA ALA A 236 -6.92 -5.38 2.13
C ALA A 236 -6.85 -3.97 2.73
N VAL A 237 -7.61 -3.08 2.14
CA VAL A 237 -7.76 -1.70 2.58
C VAL A 237 -9.23 -1.34 2.57
N LEU A 238 -9.67 -0.71 3.65
CA LEU A 238 -10.98 -0.09 3.72
C LEU A 238 -10.83 1.40 3.43
N LEU A 239 -11.37 1.83 2.30
CA LEU A 239 -11.38 3.24 1.91
C LEU A 239 -12.62 3.90 2.47
N GLU A 240 -12.42 4.94 3.29
CA GLU A 240 -13.50 5.67 3.93
C GLU A 240 -14.15 6.68 2.98
N PRO A 241 -15.46 6.97 3.16
CA PRO A 241 -16.12 8.01 2.38
C PRO A 241 -15.69 9.42 2.83
N TRP A 242 -15.58 10.34 1.86
CA TRP A 242 -15.34 11.75 2.13
C TRP A 242 -16.62 12.48 2.51
N PHE A 243 -16.56 13.29 3.57
CA PHE A 243 -17.62 14.21 3.99
C PHE A 243 -17.04 15.56 4.38
N SER A 244 -17.75 16.62 4.07
CA SER A 244 -17.42 17.97 4.55
C SER A 244 -17.42 18.05 6.09
N ASN A 245 -18.24 17.26 6.77
CA ASN A 245 -18.19 17.03 8.21
C ASN A 245 -17.62 15.63 8.48
N ARG A 246 -16.34 15.57 8.90
CA ARG A 246 -15.60 14.32 9.14
C ARG A 246 -16.23 13.39 10.19
N THR A 247 -17.01 13.92 11.12
CA THR A 247 -17.72 13.10 12.11
C THR A 247 -18.76 12.19 11.47
N LYS A 248 -19.33 12.57 10.32
CA LYS A 248 -20.32 11.77 9.58
C LYS A 248 -19.69 10.62 8.77
N SER A 249 -18.39 10.66 8.48
CA SER A 249 -17.71 9.60 7.71
C SER A 249 -17.57 8.31 8.52
N ILE A 250 -17.45 8.39 9.84
CA ILE A 250 -17.18 7.26 10.74
C ILE A 250 -18.33 6.24 10.77
N VAL A 251 -19.54 6.61 10.34
CA VAL A 251 -20.76 5.77 10.48
C VAL A 251 -21.17 5.09 9.17
N LYS A 252 -20.52 5.37 8.04
CA LYS A 252 -20.91 4.80 6.73
C LYS A 252 -19.97 3.69 6.27
N SER A 253 -20.53 2.75 5.50
CA SER A 253 -19.78 1.61 4.96
C SER A 253 -18.61 2.07 4.08
N PRO A 254 -17.37 1.62 4.35
CA PRO A 254 -16.24 1.86 3.49
C PRO A 254 -16.32 1.05 2.19
N LYS A 255 -15.53 1.41 1.18
CA LYS A 255 -15.22 0.53 0.05
C LYS A 255 -14.07 -0.42 0.42
N LEU A 256 -14.19 -1.68 0.00
CA LEU A 256 -13.13 -2.67 0.15
C LEU A 256 -12.24 -2.68 -1.09
N TYR A 257 -10.91 -2.66 -0.91
CA TYR A 257 -9.93 -2.90 -1.96
C TYR A 257 -8.94 -3.98 -1.52
N LEU A 258 -8.60 -4.92 -2.41
CA LEU A 258 -7.40 -5.70 -2.23
C LEU A 258 -6.18 -4.83 -2.55
N ALA A 259 -5.09 -5.04 -1.80
CA ALA A 259 -3.91 -4.16 -1.89
C ALA A 259 -3.11 -4.36 -3.19
N ASP A 260 -3.24 -5.53 -3.83
CA ASP A 260 -2.51 -5.88 -5.05
C ASP A 260 -3.46 -6.47 -6.10
N THR A 261 -3.35 -6.01 -7.35
CA THR A 261 -4.25 -6.45 -8.43
C THR A 261 -3.91 -7.82 -8.97
N GLY A 262 -2.67 -8.27 -8.90
CA GLY A 262 -2.32 -9.62 -9.29
C GLY A 262 -2.88 -10.65 -8.30
N LEU A 263 -2.84 -10.35 -7.00
CA LEU A 263 -3.53 -11.15 -5.98
C LEU A 263 -5.05 -11.17 -6.24
N LEU A 264 -5.65 -10.01 -6.56
CA LEU A 264 -7.05 -9.89 -6.93
C LEU A 264 -7.38 -10.76 -8.15
N CYS A 265 -6.60 -10.66 -9.23
CA CYS A 265 -6.75 -11.45 -10.43
C CYS A 265 -6.63 -12.95 -10.16
N ALA A 266 -5.66 -13.38 -9.35
CA ALA A 266 -5.47 -14.77 -8.95
C ALA A 266 -6.70 -15.32 -8.20
N LEU A 267 -7.24 -14.56 -7.24
CA LEU A 267 -8.44 -14.94 -6.48
C LEU A 267 -9.70 -15.00 -7.35
N LEU A 268 -9.79 -14.15 -8.39
CA LEU A 268 -10.88 -14.12 -9.38
C LEU A 268 -10.66 -15.09 -10.56
N ASN A 269 -9.55 -15.85 -10.56
CA ASN A 269 -9.16 -16.75 -11.65
C ASN A 269 -8.95 -16.04 -13.01
N ILE A 270 -8.53 -14.78 -12.98
CA ILE A 270 -8.14 -13.99 -14.16
C ILE A 270 -6.63 -14.20 -14.37
N ARG A 271 -6.25 -15.01 -15.37
CA ARG A 271 -4.86 -15.49 -15.56
C ARG A 271 -4.13 -14.86 -16.74
N SER A 272 -4.81 -14.02 -17.51
CA SER A 272 -4.24 -13.37 -18.69
C SER A 272 -4.94 -12.06 -19.00
N GLU A 273 -4.32 -11.23 -19.82
CA GLU A 273 -4.90 -9.98 -20.34
C GLU A 273 -6.20 -10.22 -21.09
N ALA A 274 -6.25 -11.30 -21.91
CA ALA A 274 -7.46 -11.67 -22.63
C ALA A 274 -8.60 -12.04 -21.67
N ALA A 275 -8.29 -12.79 -20.59
CA ALA A 275 -9.26 -13.12 -19.55
C ALA A 275 -9.73 -11.87 -18.80
N LEU A 276 -8.83 -10.90 -18.55
CA LEU A 276 -9.19 -9.62 -17.93
C LEU A 276 -10.16 -8.83 -18.80
N ARG A 277 -9.87 -8.69 -20.11
CA ARG A 277 -10.74 -7.93 -21.05
C ARG A 277 -12.16 -8.52 -21.14
N GLN A 278 -12.28 -9.83 -21.01
CA GLN A 278 -13.57 -10.53 -21.07
C GLN A 278 -14.26 -10.65 -19.71
N SER A 279 -13.59 -10.30 -18.62
CA SER A 279 -14.12 -10.45 -17.28
C SER A 279 -15.15 -9.38 -16.95
N PRO A 280 -16.31 -9.73 -16.37
CA PRO A 280 -17.24 -8.76 -15.82
C PRO A 280 -16.63 -7.95 -14.66
N ALA A 281 -15.54 -8.45 -14.06
CA ALA A 281 -14.81 -7.77 -12.99
C ALA A 281 -13.75 -6.79 -13.50
N ALA A 282 -13.56 -6.61 -14.82
CA ALA A 282 -12.51 -5.76 -15.38
C ALA A 282 -12.54 -4.32 -14.83
N GLY A 283 -13.74 -3.74 -14.69
CA GLY A 283 -13.93 -2.41 -14.08
C GLY A 283 -13.45 -2.34 -12.63
N ALA A 284 -13.84 -3.32 -11.81
CA ALA A 284 -13.44 -3.38 -10.39
C ALA A 284 -11.93 -3.64 -10.21
N VAL A 285 -11.33 -4.48 -11.07
CA VAL A 285 -9.88 -4.71 -11.11
C VAL A 285 -9.15 -3.43 -11.50
N TRP A 286 -9.65 -2.71 -12.51
CA TRP A 286 -9.09 -1.43 -12.93
C TRP A 286 -9.18 -0.38 -11.84
N GLU A 287 -10.35 -0.22 -11.22
CA GLU A 287 -10.52 0.71 -10.10
C GLU A 287 -9.58 0.37 -8.94
N THR A 288 -9.39 -0.92 -8.64
CA THR A 288 -8.42 -1.38 -7.63
C THR A 288 -6.97 -1.02 -8.03
N PHE A 289 -6.63 -1.13 -9.32
CA PHE A 289 -5.31 -0.72 -9.81
C PHE A 289 -5.08 0.78 -9.66
N VAL A 290 -6.05 1.60 -10.07
CA VAL A 290 -6.00 3.06 -9.90
C VAL A 290 -5.91 3.44 -8.43
N PHE A 291 -6.68 2.77 -7.56
CA PHE A 291 -6.58 2.93 -6.10
C PHE A 291 -5.16 2.73 -5.59
N ALA A 292 -4.50 1.62 -5.99
CA ALA A 292 -3.14 1.32 -5.57
C ALA A 292 -2.15 2.42 -6.00
N GLN A 293 -2.27 2.94 -7.24
CA GLN A 293 -1.41 4.02 -7.73
C GLN A 293 -1.62 5.33 -6.96
N LEU A 294 -2.89 5.72 -6.71
CA LEU A 294 -3.21 6.93 -5.95
C LEU A 294 -2.74 6.81 -4.49
N ARG A 295 -2.94 5.65 -3.87
CA ARG A 295 -2.52 5.39 -2.50
C ARG A 295 -0.99 5.48 -2.36
N ASP A 296 -0.24 4.89 -3.28
CA ASP A 296 1.21 4.98 -3.33
C ASP A 296 1.66 6.44 -3.54
N ARG A 297 1.04 7.20 -4.45
CA ARG A 297 1.28 8.63 -4.65
C ARG A 297 1.14 9.43 -3.35
N GLU A 298 0.05 9.24 -2.63
CA GLU A 298 -0.22 9.96 -1.39
C GLU A 298 0.77 9.57 -0.27
N ARG A 299 1.13 8.30 -0.16
CA ARG A 299 2.11 7.83 0.81
C ARG A 299 3.52 8.37 0.56
N ARG A 300 3.95 8.41 -0.68
CA ARG A 300 5.23 9.03 -1.07
C ARG A 300 5.29 10.50 -0.69
N ALA A 301 4.19 11.21 -0.86
CA ALA A 301 4.06 12.60 -0.44
C ALA A 301 3.94 12.79 1.09
N GLY A 302 3.91 11.70 1.88
CA GLY A 302 3.74 11.75 3.34
C GLY A 302 2.31 12.08 3.79
N ARG A 303 1.35 12.03 2.89
CA ARG A 303 -0.07 12.34 3.17
C ARG A 303 -0.85 11.06 3.42
N THR A 304 -0.75 10.52 4.62
CA THR A 304 -1.58 9.40 5.07
C THR A 304 -2.98 9.91 5.45
N GLY A 305 -4.03 9.21 5.00
CA GLY A 305 -5.42 9.57 5.30
C GLY A 305 -5.97 10.75 4.48
N SER A 306 -5.40 11.01 3.29
CA SER A 306 -5.88 12.02 2.34
C SER A 306 -6.76 11.45 1.23
N LEU A 307 -6.81 10.13 1.06
CA LEU A 307 -7.56 9.44 0.02
C LEU A 307 -8.87 8.90 0.56
N PHE A 308 -9.95 9.20 -0.14
CA PHE A 308 -11.34 8.86 0.18
C PHE A 308 -12.08 8.51 -1.11
N PHE A 309 -13.34 8.03 -1.00
CA PHE A 309 -14.32 8.08 -2.09
C PHE A 309 -15.46 9.02 -1.70
N TRP A 310 -16.27 9.45 -2.67
CA TRP A 310 -17.46 10.22 -2.39
C TRP A 310 -18.71 9.52 -2.91
N ARG A 311 -19.78 9.48 -2.10
CA ARG A 311 -21.05 8.89 -2.51
C ARG A 311 -22.25 9.56 -1.81
N ASP A 312 -23.29 9.79 -2.59
CA ASP A 312 -24.64 10.07 -2.10
C ASP A 312 -25.60 8.89 -2.42
N ARG A 313 -26.91 9.16 -2.48
CA ARG A 313 -27.90 8.09 -2.75
C ARG A 313 -27.82 7.50 -4.14
N THR A 314 -27.40 8.28 -5.14
CA THR A 314 -27.52 7.96 -6.57
C THR A 314 -26.21 8.09 -7.33
N ARG A 315 -25.23 8.79 -6.78
CA ARG A 315 -23.98 9.16 -7.46
C ARG A 315 -22.76 8.77 -6.63
N GLU A 316 -21.68 8.51 -7.34
CA GLU A 316 -20.41 8.13 -6.73
C GLU A 316 -19.27 8.78 -7.51
N VAL A 317 -18.20 9.17 -6.80
CA VAL A 317 -16.89 9.50 -7.34
C VAL A 317 -15.91 8.54 -6.69
N ASP A 318 -15.17 7.80 -7.51
CA ASP A 318 -14.35 6.68 -7.07
C ASP A 318 -13.29 7.11 -6.08
N PHE A 319 -12.61 8.25 -6.33
CA PHE A 319 -11.58 8.74 -5.41
C PHE A 319 -11.63 10.26 -5.25
N VAL A 320 -11.42 10.68 -4.00
CA VAL A 320 -11.27 12.06 -3.59
C VAL A 320 -9.99 12.17 -2.80
N VAL A 321 -9.04 12.99 -3.27
CA VAL A 321 -7.85 13.35 -2.51
C VAL A 321 -8.08 14.69 -1.86
N ASP A 322 -8.07 14.72 -0.52
CA ASP A 322 -8.22 15.94 0.30
C ASP A 322 -6.85 16.43 0.77
N ALA A 323 -6.33 17.44 0.09
CA ALA A 323 -5.06 18.09 0.42
C ALA A 323 -5.31 19.38 1.25
N GLY A 324 -5.80 19.21 2.48
CA GLY A 324 -6.05 20.34 3.38
C GLY A 324 -7.26 21.20 2.99
N GLY A 325 -8.33 20.57 2.52
CA GLY A 325 -9.57 21.21 2.09
C GLY A 325 -9.60 21.56 0.59
N ARG A 326 -8.52 21.27 -0.13
CA ARG A 326 -8.46 21.33 -1.60
C ARG A 326 -8.61 19.93 -2.16
N LEU A 327 -9.61 19.70 -2.99
CA LEU A 327 -9.99 18.38 -3.45
C LEU A 327 -9.54 18.13 -4.88
N GLU A 328 -8.88 17.01 -5.11
CA GLU A 328 -8.72 16.41 -6.43
C GLU A 328 -9.70 15.24 -6.55
N LEU A 329 -10.45 15.18 -7.64
CA LEU A 329 -11.45 14.14 -7.89
C LEU A 329 -10.95 13.19 -8.98
N PHE A 330 -11.18 11.88 -8.80
CA PHE A 330 -10.77 10.88 -9.78
C PHE A 330 -11.90 9.89 -10.04
N GLU A 331 -12.09 9.54 -11.29
CA GLU A 331 -13.00 8.51 -11.78
C GLU A 331 -12.16 7.47 -12.52
N ALA A 332 -12.36 6.18 -12.24
CA ALA A 332 -11.64 5.09 -12.89
C ALA A 332 -12.52 4.44 -13.96
N LYS A 333 -12.11 4.46 -15.22
CA LYS A 333 -12.88 3.89 -16.33
C LYS A 333 -12.07 2.88 -17.13
N TRP A 334 -12.60 1.67 -17.26
CA TRP A 334 -12.03 0.60 -18.09
C TRP A 334 -12.35 0.86 -19.58
N THR A 335 -11.86 1.96 -20.12
CA THR A 335 -12.02 2.34 -21.52
C THR A 335 -10.71 2.93 -22.06
N GLU A 336 -10.52 2.89 -23.36
CA GLU A 336 -9.42 3.58 -24.06
C GLU A 336 -9.85 4.96 -24.53
N LEU A 337 -11.16 5.17 -24.68
CA LEU A 337 -11.75 6.40 -25.21
C LEU A 337 -12.73 6.99 -24.18
N PRO A 338 -12.23 7.62 -23.12
CA PRO A 338 -13.09 8.33 -22.16
C PRO A 338 -13.64 9.60 -22.79
N ASP A 339 -14.85 9.97 -22.39
CA ASP A 339 -15.52 11.18 -22.87
C ASP A 339 -16.02 12.08 -21.72
N THR A 340 -16.68 13.19 -22.06
CA THR A 340 -17.24 14.12 -21.07
C THR A 340 -18.35 13.51 -20.23
N GLY A 341 -19.05 12.49 -20.69
CA GLY A 341 -20.05 11.74 -19.94
C GLY A 341 -19.45 11.05 -18.72
N ASP A 342 -18.18 10.62 -18.80
CA ASP A 342 -17.46 10.03 -17.67
C ASP A 342 -17.17 11.04 -16.55
N THR A 343 -17.32 12.34 -16.78
CA THR A 343 -17.07 13.41 -15.80
C THR A 343 -18.30 13.90 -15.06
N VAL A 344 -19.50 13.38 -15.36
CA VAL A 344 -20.77 13.89 -14.81
C VAL A 344 -20.80 13.88 -13.27
N ASN A 345 -20.27 12.83 -12.64
CA ASN A 345 -20.19 12.73 -11.19
C ASN A 345 -19.15 13.71 -10.60
N LEU A 346 -18.01 13.88 -11.27
CA LEU A 346 -17.00 14.87 -10.88
C LEU A 346 -17.57 16.30 -10.92
N GLU A 347 -18.31 16.61 -11.97
CA GLU A 347 -18.95 17.92 -12.13
C GLU A 347 -20.03 18.16 -11.05
N PHE A 348 -20.83 17.15 -10.75
CA PHE A 348 -21.80 17.20 -9.67
C PHE A 348 -21.15 17.51 -8.33
N VAL A 349 -20.09 16.77 -7.95
CA VAL A 349 -19.37 16.99 -6.69
C VAL A 349 -18.73 18.39 -6.68
N ARG A 350 -18.13 18.85 -7.78
CA ARG A 350 -17.57 20.21 -7.91
C ARG A 350 -18.65 21.29 -7.62
N ASN A 351 -19.88 21.09 -8.09
CA ASN A 351 -20.97 22.02 -7.87
C ASN A 351 -21.51 21.99 -6.44
N VAL A 352 -21.61 20.79 -5.82
CA VAL A 352 -22.11 20.61 -4.44
C VAL A 352 -21.10 21.11 -3.40
N VAL A 353 -19.81 20.79 -3.59
CA VAL A 353 -18.75 21.14 -2.63
C VAL A 353 -18.24 22.57 -2.82
N GLY A 354 -18.35 23.10 -4.03
CA GLY A 354 -17.91 24.43 -4.44
C GLY A 354 -16.68 24.40 -5.34
N LYS A 355 -16.76 25.18 -6.42
CA LYS A 355 -15.72 25.25 -7.45
C LYS A 355 -14.34 25.68 -6.94
N SER A 356 -14.31 26.51 -5.89
CA SER A 356 -13.06 26.97 -5.29
C SER A 356 -12.32 25.88 -4.48
N LYS A 357 -13.02 24.85 -4.02
CA LYS A 357 -12.44 23.74 -3.26
C LYS A 357 -11.96 22.61 -4.16
N VAL A 358 -12.60 22.39 -5.30
CA VAL A 358 -12.23 21.34 -6.25
C VAL A 358 -11.19 21.91 -7.21
N ILE A 359 -9.94 21.50 -7.04
CA ILE A 359 -8.79 22.01 -7.80
C ILE A 359 -8.51 21.24 -9.08
N GLY A 360 -9.11 20.05 -9.25
CA GLY A 360 -8.97 19.23 -10.44
C GLY A 360 -9.93 18.05 -10.44
N GLY A 361 -10.20 17.53 -11.62
CA GLY A 361 -10.92 16.27 -11.81
C GLY A 361 -10.33 15.51 -12.99
N THR A 362 -10.13 14.22 -12.81
CA THR A 362 -9.42 13.35 -13.75
C THR A 362 -10.18 12.05 -13.95
N VAL A 363 -10.47 11.70 -15.19
CA VAL A 363 -10.88 10.35 -15.56
C VAL A 363 -9.62 9.55 -15.88
N VAL A 364 -9.33 8.56 -15.04
CA VAL A 364 -8.19 7.67 -15.21
C VAL A 364 -8.63 6.47 -16.05
N SER A 365 -8.06 6.32 -17.23
CA SER A 365 -8.48 5.28 -18.17
C SER A 365 -7.28 4.60 -18.84
N ARG A 366 -7.55 3.66 -19.73
CA ARG A 366 -6.51 3.00 -20.55
C ARG A 366 -6.08 3.85 -21.74
N THR A 367 -6.44 5.13 -21.78
CA THR A 367 -5.99 6.03 -22.85
C THR A 367 -4.45 6.09 -22.91
N PRO A 368 -3.85 6.05 -24.11
CA PRO A 368 -2.40 6.15 -24.22
C PRO A 368 -1.87 7.55 -23.90
N ASN A 369 -2.69 8.58 -24.11
CA ASN A 369 -2.33 9.98 -23.94
C ASN A 369 -3.36 10.72 -23.12
N SER A 370 -2.91 11.65 -22.29
CA SER A 370 -3.81 12.53 -21.53
C SER A 370 -4.29 13.69 -22.38
N PHE A 371 -5.54 14.08 -22.19
CA PHE A 371 -6.15 15.21 -22.91
C PHE A 371 -7.20 15.92 -22.06
N PRO A 372 -7.43 17.23 -22.29
CA PRO A 372 -8.46 17.98 -21.58
C PRO A 372 -9.84 17.72 -22.16
N PHE A 373 -10.87 17.75 -21.28
CA PHE A 373 -12.27 17.85 -21.67
C PHE A 373 -12.74 19.30 -21.69
N SER A 374 -13.82 19.57 -22.43
CA SER A 374 -14.39 20.92 -22.61
C SER A 374 -14.88 21.56 -21.31
N ASN A 375 -15.20 20.76 -20.27
CA ASN A 375 -15.67 21.23 -18.97
C ASN A 375 -14.56 21.50 -17.93
N GLY A 376 -13.29 21.49 -18.37
CA GLY A 376 -12.11 21.79 -17.54
C GLY A 376 -11.59 20.62 -16.72
N PHE A 377 -12.15 19.42 -16.86
CA PHE A 377 -11.58 18.17 -16.38
C PHE A 377 -10.67 17.56 -17.45
N ARG A 378 -10.04 16.42 -17.17
CA ARG A 378 -9.15 15.76 -18.11
C ARG A 378 -9.28 14.25 -18.08
N ALA A 379 -8.97 13.61 -19.19
CA ALA A 379 -8.59 12.22 -19.23
C ALA A 379 -7.09 12.08 -18.93
N SER A 380 -6.71 11.03 -18.24
CA SER A 380 -5.30 10.75 -17.96
C SER A 380 -5.00 9.26 -18.08
N SER A 381 -3.83 8.96 -18.62
CA SER A 381 -3.26 7.62 -18.48
C SER A 381 -2.77 7.42 -17.04
N VAL A 382 -2.72 6.17 -16.60
CA VAL A 382 -2.19 5.83 -15.26
C VAL A 382 -0.73 6.27 -15.09
N SER A 383 0.07 6.25 -16.16
CA SER A 383 1.48 6.66 -16.12
C SER A 383 1.68 8.11 -15.66
N GLU A 384 0.68 8.97 -15.85
CA GLU A 384 0.76 10.39 -15.46
C GLU A 384 0.23 10.67 -14.05
N LEU A 385 -0.43 9.70 -13.40
CA LEU A 385 -0.85 9.83 -12.00
C LEU A 385 0.34 9.93 -11.06
N VAL A 386 1.43 9.33 -11.47
CA VAL A 386 2.69 9.28 -10.76
C VAL A 386 3.76 9.86 -11.67
N PRO A 387 4.15 11.13 -11.51
CA PRO A 387 5.17 11.77 -12.35
C PRO A 387 6.51 11.02 -12.27
N ASP A 388 7.17 10.85 -13.41
CA ASP A 388 8.51 10.25 -13.52
C ASP A 388 9.52 10.93 -12.59
N ARG A 389 10.47 10.15 -12.06
CA ARG A 389 11.58 10.63 -11.21
C ARG A 389 12.40 11.73 -11.91
N GLU A 390 12.60 11.62 -13.22
CA GLU A 390 13.42 12.56 -14.01
C GLU A 390 12.87 13.99 -14.06
N ARG A 391 11.58 14.20 -13.81
CA ARG A 391 10.97 15.54 -13.74
C ARG A 391 11.16 16.23 -12.38
N ARG A 392 11.81 15.60 -11.40
CA ARG A 392 11.83 16.09 -10.01
C ARG A 392 13.14 16.67 -9.52
N GLU A 393 14.30 16.38 -10.15
CA GLU A 393 15.58 17.02 -9.81
C GLU A 393 16.41 17.18 -11.08
N PRO A 394 16.81 18.41 -11.48
CA PRO A 394 17.94 18.56 -12.37
C PRO A 394 19.14 17.96 -11.60
N ARG A 395 19.81 16.95 -12.19
CA ARG A 395 21.09 16.46 -11.69
C ARG A 395 21.99 17.68 -11.53
N SER A 396 22.36 18.01 -10.30
CA SER A 396 23.49 18.91 -10.07
C SER A 396 24.69 18.29 -10.79
N ALA A 397 25.15 18.95 -11.82
CA ALA A 397 26.36 18.57 -12.54
C ALA A 397 27.49 18.37 -11.50
N PRO A 398 28.31 17.30 -11.63
CA PRO A 398 29.51 17.17 -10.82
C PRO A 398 30.37 18.43 -11.08
N GLY A 399 30.67 19.18 -10.00
CA GLY A 399 31.47 20.38 -10.05
C GLY A 399 32.78 20.08 -10.79
N ALA A 400 33.04 20.86 -11.81
CA ALA A 400 34.36 21.01 -12.36
C ALA A 400 35.24 21.65 -11.26
N GLU A 401 36.09 20.86 -10.65
CA GLU A 401 37.22 21.39 -9.90
C GLU A 401 38.19 22.03 -10.90
N VAL A 402 38.41 23.33 -10.73
CA VAL A 402 39.54 24.04 -11.27
C VAL A 402 40.57 24.17 -10.17
#